data_617716ed889ac0969f9926ea83014dda
#
_entry.id   617716ed889ac0969f9926ea83014dda
#
_cell.length_a   1.000
_cell.length_b   1.000
_cell.length_c   1.000
_cell.angle_alpha   90.00
_cell.angle_beta   90.00
_cell.angle_gamma   90.00
#
_symmetry.space_group_name_H-M   'P 1'
#
loop_
_entity.id
_entity.type
_entity.pdbx_description
1 polymer ?
#
loop_
_entity_poly.entity_id
_entity_poly.type
_entity_poly.pdbx_seq_one_letter_code
_entity_poly.pdbx_strand_id
1 'polypeptide(L)'
;PFLSAIVGFRRPDIAGKKYEVHFSPSEVRVSGEYVVWIHQWPSFRIIREAKNLFLFYDGITMYIFAKRYFTVAQMEDLRQLIKNAQAGRASAN
;
A
#
# COMPACT_ATOMS: atom_id res chain seq x y z
N PRO A 1 -8.28 -2.13 -11.92
CA PRO A 1 -8.32 -3.40 -11.19
C PRO A 1 -8.14 -3.20 -9.71
N PHE A 2 -8.61 -4.17 -8.94
CA PHE A 2 -8.51 -4.18 -7.49
C PHE A 2 -7.61 -5.32 -7.07
N LEU A 3 -6.87 -5.12 -6.01
CA LEU A 3 -6.15 -6.22 -5.39
C LEU A 3 -6.21 -6.09 -3.88
N SER A 4 -6.28 -7.23 -3.20
CA SER A 4 -6.27 -7.31 -1.75
C SER A 4 -5.24 -8.31 -1.30
N ALA A 5 -4.59 -8.01 -0.19
CA ALA A 5 -3.62 -8.92 0.42
C ALA A 5 -3.73 -8.82 1.94
N ILE A 6 -3.46 -9.93 2.62
CA ILE A 6 -3.36 -9.95 4.07
C ILE A 6 -1.89 -9.78 4.41
N VAL A 7 -1.57 -8.72 5.15
CA VAL A 7 -0.20 -8.36 5.50
C VAL A 7 -0.02 -8.33 7.01
N GLY A 8 1.17 -8.63 7.47
CA GLY A 8 1.55 -8.47 8.85
C GLY A 8 2.46 -7.26 9.01
N PHE A 9 2.25 -6.49 10.05
CA PHE A 9 3.11 -5.36 10.38
C PHE A 9 4.03 -5.70 11.53
N ARG A 10 5.28 -5.21 11.46
CA ARG A 10 6.28 -5.38 12.51
C ARG A 10 6.43 -4.08 13.29
N ARG A 11 5.38 -3.73 14.03
CA ARG A 11 5.44 -2.61 14.97
C ARG A 11 5.26 -3.16 16.38
N PRO A 12 5.96 -2.59 17.39
CA PRO A 12 5.86 -3.11 18.77
C PRO A 12 4.43 -3.13 19.32
N ASP A 13 3.62 -2.14 18.96
CA ASP A 13 2.24 -2.01 19.42
C ASP A 13 1.26 -2.92 18.70
N ILE A 14 1.64 -3.43 17.51
CA ILE A 14 0.75 -4.25 16.67
C ILE A 14 1.44 -5.53 16.18
N ALA A 15 2.55 -5.91 16.80
CA ALA A 15 3.30 -7.11 16.41
C ALA A 15 2.41 -8.35 16.48
N GLY A 16 2.47 -9.19 15.46
CA GLY A 16 1.68 -10.41 15.37
C GLY A 16 0.26 -10.23 14.88
N LYS A 17 -0.23 -9.00 14.72
CA LYS A 17 -1.54 -8.74 14.16
C LYS A 17 -1.49 -8.73 12.64
N LYS A 18 -2.58 -9.19 12.02
CA LYS A 18 -2.72 -9.19 10.57
C LYS A 18 -3.68 -8.10 10.15
N TYR A 19 -3.37 -7.48 9.03
CA TYR A 19 -4.20 -6.44 8.42
C TYR A 19 -4.49 -6.85 6.98
N GLU A 20 -5.69 -6.51 6.51
CA GLU A 20 -6.02 -6.66 5.11
C GLU A 20 -5.76 -5.33 4.43
N VAL A 21 -4.99 -5.34 3.35
CA VAL A 21 -4.79 -4.16 2.53
C VAL A 21 -5.52 -4.33 1.21
N HIS A 22 -6.24 -3.30 0.81
CA HIS A 22 -7.00 -3.29 -0.43
C HIS A 22 -6.55 -2.10 -1.27
N PHE A 23 -6.00 -2.39 -2.44
CA PHE A 23 -5.53 -1.37 -3.38
C PHE A 23 -6.55 -1.24 -4.52
N SER A 24 -6.96 -0.03 -4.80
CA SER A 24 -7.85 0.27 -5.92
C SER A 24 -7.31 1.46 -6.70
N PRO A 25 -7.86 1.77 -7.89
CA PRO A 25 -7.43 2.97 -8.63
C PRO A 25 -7.61 4.27 -7.86
N SER A 26 -8.52 4.33 -6.90
CA SER A 26 -8.84 5.55 -6.16
C SER A 26 -8.20 5.63 -4.77
N GLU A 27 -7.95 4.51 -4.13
CA GLU A 27 -7.52 4.53 -2.73
C GLU A 27 -6.75 3.29 -2.30
N VAL A 28 -6.06 3.41 -1.17
CA VAL A 28 -5.44 2.31 -0.45
C VAL A 28 -6.15 2.21 0.90
N ARG A 29 -6.76 1.07 1.17
CA ARG A 29 -7.48 0.81 2.41
C ARG A 29 -6.77 -0.25 3.22
N VAL A 30 -6.44 0.07 4.47
CA VAL A 30 -5.80 -0.85 5.39
C VAL A 30 -6.76 -1.13 6.53
N SER A 31 -7.23 -2.37 6.64
CA SER A 31 -8.26 -2.76 7.60
C SER A 31 -7.67 -3.67 8.68
N GLY A 32 -7.78 -3.25 9.93
CA GLY A 32 -7.49 -4.07 11.09
C GLY A 32 -8.78 -4.57 11.75
N GLU A 33 -8.66 -5.15 12.94
CA GLU A 33 -9.79 -5.70 13.66
C GLU A 33 -10.79 -4.62 14.08
N TYR A 34 -10.29 -3.46 14.51
CA TYR A 34 -11.12 -2.39 15.06
C TYR A 34 -10.93 -1.06 14.34
N VAL A 35 -10.14 -1.03 13.28
CA VAL A 35 -9.77 0.22 12.65
C VAL A 35 -9.60 0.04 11.15
N VAL A 36 -9.97 1.07 10.40
CA VAL A 36 -9.74 1.13 8.96
C VAL A 36 -9.05 2.45 8.66
N TRP A 37 -7.93 2.39 7.94
CA TRP A 37 -7.25 3.56 7.40
C TRP A 37 -7.50 3.63 5.90
N ILE A 38 -7.93 4.79 5.42
CA ILE A 38 -8.18 5.01 4.00
C ILE A 38 -7.28 6.15 3.55
N HIS A 39 -6.47 5.87 2.52
CA HIS A 39 -5.56 6.85 1.93
C HIS A 39 -5.88 6.99 0.45
N GLN A 40 -6.05 8.20 -0.01
CA GLN A 40 -6.08 8.46 -1.44
C GLN A 40 -4.65 8.50 -1.98
N TRP A 41 -4.44 8.07 -3.21
CA TRP A 41 -3.09 7.96 -3.78
C TRP A 41 -2.29 9.26 -3.68
N PRO A 42 -2.87 10.46 -3.94
CA PRO A 42 -2.09 11.71 -3.83
C PRO A 42 -1.62 12.04 -2.41
N SER A 43 -2.17 11.40 -1.38
CA SER A 43 -1.72 11.64 -0.01
C SER A 43 -0.35 11.03 0.29
N PHE A 44 0.09 10.06 -0.51
CA PHE A 44 1.41 9.46 -0.34
C PHE A 44 2.46 10.35 -0.96
N ARG A 45 3.43 10.77 -0.15
CA ARG A 45 4.56 11.58 -0.60
C ARG A 45 5.64 10.75 -1.25
N ILE A 46 5.84 9.53 -0.75
CA ILE A 46 6.86 8.62 -1.24
C ILE A 46 6.21 7.24 -1.40
N ILE A 47 6.36 6.67 -2.58
CA ILE A 47 6.03 5.28 -2.85
C ILE A 47 7.27 4.69 -3.53
N ARG A 48 7.85 3.66 -2.90
CA ARG A 48 9.06 3.01 -3.41
C ARG A 48 8.92 1.51 -3.38
N GLU A 49 9.51 0.89 -4.38
CA GLU A 49 9.65 -0.55 -4.42
C GLU A 49 11.12 -0.89 -4.20
N ALA A 50 11.40 -1.73 -3.21
CA ALA A 50 12.72 -2.29 -2.96
C ALA A 50 12.71 -3.77 -3.33
N LYS A 51 13.82 -4.47 -3.11
CA LYS A 51 13.95 -5.88 -3.48
C LYS A 51 12.87 -6.76 -2.85
N ASN A 52 12.59 -6.55 -1.55
CA ASN A 52 11.70 -7.43 -0.77
C ASN A 52 10.47 -6.73 -0.22
N LEU A 53 10.24 -5.47 -0.56
CA LEU A 53 9.14 -4.71 0.02
C LEU A 53 8.68 -3.56 -0.85
N PHE A 54 7.46 -3.09 -0.56
CA PHE A 54 6.96 -1.80 -1.04
C PHE A 54 6.83 -0.86 0.15
N LEU A 55 7.25 0.39 -0.02
CA LEU A 55 7.19 1.39 1.03
C LEU A 55 6.25 2.52 0.60
N PHE A 56 5.30 2.85 1.48
CA PHE A 56 4.33 3.92 1.28
C PHE A 56 4.40 4.88 2.46
N TYR A 57 4.70 6.15 2.19
CA TYR A 57 4.85 7.17 3.22
C TYR A 57 4.01 8.39 2.90
N ASP A 58 3.15 8.79 3.83
CA ASP A 58 2.25 9.93 3.65
C ASP A 58 2.72 11.21 4.36
N GLY A 59 3.89 11.20 4.95
CA GLY A 59 4.42 12.33 5.73
C GLY A 59 4.27 12.14 7.23
N ILE A 60 3.45 11.21 7.66
CA ILE A 60 3.20 10.90 9.08
C ILE A 60 3.39 9.41 9.31
N THR A 61 2.71 8.59 8.52
CA THR A 61 2.70 7.14 8.66
C THR A 61 3.47 6.49 7.54
N MET A 62 4.30 5.52 7.89
CA MET A 62 5.05 4.71 6.93
C MET A 62 4.48 3.29 6.95
N TYR A 63 4.04 2.83 5.77
CA TYR A 63 3.62 1.46 5.60
C TYR A 63 4.70 0.71 4.84
N ILE A 64 5.07 -0.45 5.37
CA ILE A 64 6.02 -1.36 4.73
C ILE A 64 5.29 -2.65 4.45
N PHE A 65 5.08 -2.94 3.16
CA PHE A 65 4.42 -4.16 2.72
C PHE A 65 5.46 -5.12 2.16
N ALA A 66 5.71 -6.20 2.89
CA ALA A 66 6.67 -7.21 2.44
C ALA A 66 6.13 -7.93 1.20
N LYS A 67 6.96 -8.11 0.20
CA LYS A 67 6.56 -8.74 -1.07
C LYS A 67 6.08 -10.17 -0.89
N ARG A 68 6.51 -10.86 0.17
CA ARG A 68 6.07 -12.23 0.44
C ARG A 68 4.57 -12.37 0.68
N TYR A 69 3.87 -11.27 0.98
CA TYR A 69 2.42 -11.29 1.17
C TYR A 69 1.64 -11.19 -0.13
N PHE A 70 2.31 -10.99 -1.25
CA PHE A 70 1.69 -10.78 -2.55
C PHE A 70 2.09 -11.88 -3.52
N THR A 71 1.16 -12.28 -4.38
CA THR A 71 1.49 -13.13 -5.52
C THR A 71 2.19 -12.30 -6.59
N VAL A 72 2.81 -12.95 -7.56
CA VAL A 72 3.43 -12.26 -8.68
C VAL A 72 2.41 -11.41 -9.44
N ALA A 73 1.22 -11.95 -9.66
CA ALA A 73 0.15 -11.21 -10.35
C ALA A 73 -0.29 -9.98 -9.55
N GLN A 74 -0.41 -10.12 -8.23
CA GLN A 74 -0.75 -8.98 -7.37
C GLN A 74 0.33 -7.91 -7.38
N MET A 75 1.60 -8.29 -7.41
CA MET A 75 2.70 -7.32 -7.49
C MET A 75 2.66 -6.55 -8.81
N GLU A 76 2.37 -7.23 -9.91
CA GLU A 76 2.23 -6.56 -11.21
C GLU A 76 1.06 -5.57 -11.21
N ASP A 77 -0.08 -5.97 -10.67
CA ASP A 77 -1.25 -5.09 -10.55
C ASP A 77 -0.93 -3.88 -9.66
N LEU A 78 -0.23 -4.10 -8.54
CA LEU A 78 0.16 -3.01 -7.65
C LEU A 78 1.12 -2.04 -8.34
N ARG A 79 2.10 -2.55 -9.09
CA ARG A 79 3.01 -1.69 -9.86
C ARG A 79 2.26 -0.83 -10.87
N GLN A 80 1.25 -1.41 -11.52
CA GLN A 80 0.44 -0.67 -12.48
C GLN A 80 -0.39 0.44 -11.79
N LEU A 81 -0.97 0.15 -10.63
CA LEU A 81 -1.69 1.15 -9.84
C LEU A 81 -0.77 2.28 -9.40
N ILE A 82 0.42 1.96 -8.92
CA ILE A 82 1.42 2.95 -8.53
C ILE A 82 1.80 3.83 -9.72
N LYS A 83 2.08 3.22 -10.85
CA LYS A 83 2.46 3.93 -12.07
C LYS A 83 1.36 4.89 -12.52
N ASN A 84 0.11 4.44 -12.50
CA ASN A 84 -1.03 5.26 -12.87
C ASN A 84 -1.22 6.44 -11.90
N ALA A 85 -1.03 6.21 -10.60
CA ALA A 85 -1.14 7.26 -9.60
C ALA A 85 -0.05 8.32 -9.77
N GLN A 86 1.18 7.90 -10.05
CA GLN A 86 2.29 8.82 -10.29
C GLN A 86 2.11 9.61 -11.58
N ALA A 87 1.60 8.98 -12.62
CA ALA A 87 1.29 9.66 -13.88
C ALA A 87 0.20 10.71 -13.70
N GLY A 88 -0.84 10.39 -12.90
CA GLY A 88 -1.89 11.34 -12.58
C GLY A 88 -1.37 12.57 -11.82
N ARG A 89 -0.45 12.38 -10.88
CA ARG A 89 0.19 13.49 -10.16
C ARG A 89 1.01 14.36 -11.10
N ALA A 90 1.79 13.74 -11.97
CA ALA A 90 2.60 14.47 -12.94
C ALA A 90 1.72 15.28 -13.89
N SER A 91 0.58 14.75 -14.30
CA SER A 91 -0.38 15.45 -15.16
C SER A 91 -1.08 16.60 -14.46
N ALA A 92 -1.26 16.53 -13.14
CA ALA A 92 -1.91 17.58 -12.36
C ALA A 92 -1.02 18.80 -12.16
N ASN A 93 0.26 18.67 -12.40
CA ASN A 93 1.22 19.76 -12.26
C ASN A 93 1.48 20.41 -13.63
#